data_b3eae2a242cd4457f2975a38e34026d5
#
_entry.id   b3eae2a242cd4457f2975a38e34026d5
#
_cell.length_a   1.000
_cell.length_b   1.000
_cell.length_c   1.000
_cell.angle_alpha   90.00
_cell.angle_beta   90.00
_cell.angle_gamma   90.00
#
_symmetry.space_group_name_H-M   'P 1'
#
loop_
_entity.id
_entity.type
_entity.pdbx_description
1 polymer ?
#
loop_
_entity_poly.entity_id
_entity_poly.type
_entity_poly.pdbx_seq_one_letter_code
_entity_poly.pdbx_strand_id
1 'polypeptide(L)'
;GEDSIRCLKNISIYTEYVKTNNFKDAYTPWMSVFTEAPKAQVSTYTNGAKILRALIAGEKDAAKQKQYFNELMKVHDQRIQYLDDLNKLVKRDATKGSIIGMKAHDYFTMGGQDMNEAYNMFKEAIELEKENSDYFVLQEFMDAAARKMKSDEAYKEQFIQDYLFASGVADGALKAATKENDKKLLKVAKDNIDAFFINSGVATCD
;
A
#
# COMPACT_ATOMS: atom_id res chain seq x y z
N GLY A 1 8.03 -27.68 -19.74
CA GLY A 1 7.19 -27.60 -20.92
C GLY A 1 7.18 -26.24 -21.57
N GLU A 2 6.41 -26.10 -22.62
CA GLU A 2 6.29 -24.83 -23.38
C GLU A 2 5.81 -23.67 -22.51
N ASP A 3 4.87 -23.92 -21.59
CA ASP A 3 4.34 -22.90 -20.68
C ASP A 3 5.42 -22.40 -19.72
N SER A 4 6.29 -23.28 -19.23
CA SER A 4 7.41 -22.89 -18.36
C SER A 4 8.43 -22.07 -19.11
N ILE A 5 8.72 -22.40 -20.37
CA ILE A 5 9.65 -21.62 -21.21
C ILE A 5 9.06 -20.25 -21.50
N ARG A 6 7.78 -20.16 -21.84
CA ARG A 6 7.09 -18.90 -22.08
C ARG A 6 7.10 -18.02 -20.82
N CYS A 7 6.83 -18.57 -19.67
CA CYS A 7 6.88 -17.88 -18.39
C CYS A 7 8.28 -17.29 -18.14
N LEU A 8 9.32 -18.09 -18.27
CA LEU A 8 10.72 -17.63 -18.08
C LEU A 8 11.11 -16.55 -19.07
N LYS A 9 10.69 -16.66 -20.32
CA LYS A 9 10.92 -15.61 -21.34
C LYS A 9 10.26 -14.32 -20.96
N ASN A 10 8.97 -14.36 -20.57
CA ASN A 10 8.22 -13.16 -20.18
C ASN A 10 8.82 -12.51 -18.95
N ILE A 11 9.26 -13.28 -17.95
CA ILE A 11 9.96 -12.76 -16.77
C ILE A 11 11.24 -12.01 -17.19
N SER A 12 12.03 -12.62 -18.05
CA SER A 12 13.27 -12.00 -18.55
C SER A 12 12.98 -10.69 -19.29
N ILE A 13 11.99 -10.69 -20.16
CA ILE A 13 11.61 -9.54 -20.99
C ILE A 13 11.12 -8.39 -20.09
N TYR A 14 10.11 -8.61 -19.22
CA TYR A 14 9.59 -7.51 -18.42
C TYR A 14 10.60 -6.99 -17.40
N THR A 15 11.46 -7.88 -16.87
CA THR A 15 12.49 -7.48 -15.92
C THR A 15 13.47 -6.49 -16.54
N GLU A 16 13.90 -6.73 -17.78
CA GLU A 16 14.76 -5.79 -18.51
C GLU A 16 14.08 -4.46 -18.77
N TYR A 17 12.82 -4.48 -19.19
CA TYR A 17 12.06 -3.24 -19.39
C TYR A 17 11.88 -2.44 -18.09
N VAL A 18 11.63 -3.11 -16.97
CA VAL A 18 11.53 -2.43 -15.67
C VAL A 18 12.83 -1.78 -15.27
N LYS A 19 13.98 -2.44 -15.49
CA LYS A 19 15.31 -1.88 -15.20
C LYS A 19 15.58 -0.58 -15.95
N THR A 20 15.05 -0.45 -17.15
CA THR A 20 15.24 0.74 -18.00
C THR A 20 14.07 1.72 -17.91
N ASN A 21 13.16 1.53 -16.97
CA ASN A 21 11.95 2.34 -16.78
C ASN A 21 11.02 2.36 -18.01
N ASN A 22 11.07 1.30 -18.82
CA ASN A 22 10.21 1.14 -20.00
C ASN A 22 8.94 0.36 -19.61
N PHE A 23 8.07 1.01 -18.84
CA PHE A 23 6.91 0.37 -18.21
C PHE A 23 5.82 -0.01 -19.20
N LYS A 24 5.63 0.75 -20.27
CA LYS A 24 4.65 0.43 -21.31
C LYS A 24 4.96 -0.90 -21.97
N ASP A 25 6.22 -1.14 -22.31
CA ASP A 25 6.66 -2.39 -22.93
C ASP A 25 6.72 -3.54 -21.95
N ALA A 26 6.91 -3.26 -20.66
CA ALA A 26 6.91 -4.27 -19.60
C ALA A 26 5.52 -4.85 -19.32
N TYR A 27 4.46 -4.11 -19.59
CA TYR A 27 3.10 -4.43 -19.15
C TYR A 27 2.60 -5.77 -19.70
N THR A 28 2.66 -6.00 -21.01
CA THR A 28 2.11 -7.21 -21.63
C THR A 28 2.82 -8.49 -21.18
N PRO A 29 4.17 -8.59 -21.22
CA PRO A 29 4.85 -9.78 -20.73
C PRO A 29 4.66 -9.96 -19.22
N TRP A 30 4.59 -8.88 -18.45
CA TRP A 30 4.30 -8.97 -17.02
C TRP A 30 2.89 -9.54 -16.77
N MET A 31 1.86 -9.03 -17.45
CA MET A 31 0.48 -9.46 -17.30
C MET A 31 0.32 -10.96 -17.60
N SER A 32 1.05 -11.45 -18.60
CA SER A 32 1.08 -12.88 -18.90
C SER A 32 1.57 -13.71 -17.72
N VAL A 33 2.65 -13.31 -17.07
CA VAL A 33 3.18 -14.02 -15.89
C VAL A 33 2.23 -13.90 -14.71
N PHE A 34 1.71 -12.70 -14.48
CA PHE A 34 0.77 -12.41 -13.39
C PHE A 34 -0.49 -13.29 -13.45
N THR A 35 -1.05 -13.48 -14.65
CA THR A 35 -2.25 -14.29 -14.86
C THR A 35 -1.98 -15.79 -14.94
N GLU A 36 -0.95 -16.18 -15.66
CA GLU A 36 -0.70 -17.60 -15.98
C GLU A 36 0.16 -18.33 -14.95
N ALA A 37 1.03 -17.60 -14.24
CA ALA A 37 1.97 -18.18 -13.28
C ALA A 37 2.02 -17.37 -11.97
N PRO A 38 0.91 -17.30 -11.22
CA PRO A 38 0.81 -16.43 -10.04
C PRO A 38 1.75 -16.78 -8.90
N LYS A 39 2.29 -17.99 -8.90
CA LYS A 39 3.22 -18.47 -7.85
C LYS A 39 4.68 -18.48 -8.29
N ALA A 40 4.99 -17.93 -9.47
CA ALA A 40 6.33 -18.06 -10.05
C ALA A 40 7.40 -17.36 -9.21
N GLN A 41 7.14 -16.14 -8.78
CA GLN A 41 8.09 -15.34 -7.99
C GLN A 41 7.43 -14.14 -7.32
N VAL A 42 8.01 -13.71 -6.21
CA VAL A 42 7.55 -12.52 -5.47
C VAL A 42 7.69 -11.25 -6.30
N SER A 43 8.74 -11.15 -7.10
CA SER A 43 9.02 -9.98 -7.93
C SER A 43 7.96 -9.72 -9.01
N THR A 44 7.13 -10.70 -9.35
CA THR A 44 5.95 -10.47 -10.20
C THR A 44 5.02 -9.43 -9.59
N TYR A 45 4.87 -9.44 -8.27
CA TYR A 45 3.98 -8.52 -7.53
C TYR A 45 4.64 -7.16 -7.28
N THR A 46 5.89 -7.13 -6.87
CA THR A 46 6.61 -5.89 -6.63
C THR A 46 6.83 -5.11 -7.94
N ASN A 47 7.24 -5.79 -9.00
CA ASN A 47 7.39 -5.17 -10.32
C ASN A 47 6.03 -4.79 -10.93
N GLY A 48 5.01 -5.64 -10.75
CA GLY A 48 3.67 -5.34 -11.23
C GLY A 48 3.10 -4.05 -10.65
N ALA A 49 3.24 -3.86 -9.35
CA ALA A 49 2.82 -2.63 -8.70
C ALA A 49 3.60 -1.41 -9.25
N LYS A 50 4.90 -1.55 -9.43
CA LYS A 50 5.76 -0.50 -10.00
C LYS A 50 5.36 -0.13 -11.42
N ILE A 51 5.12 -1.13 -12.28
CA ILE A 51 4.65 -0.94 -13.65
C ILE A 51 3.31 -0.18 -13.64
N LEU A 52 2.35 -0.65 -12.87
CA LEU A 52 1.00 -0.07 -12.86
C LEU A 52 0.97 1.34 -12.29
N ARG A 53 1.75 1.64 -11.24
CA ARG A 53 1.87 3.01 -10.73
C ARG A 53 2.40 3.96 -11.81
N ALA A 54 3.41 3.53 -12.54
CA ALA A 54 3.98 4.33 -13.63
C ALA A 54 2.97 4.54 -14.77
N LEU A 55 2.22 3.50 -15.14
CA LEU A 55 1.21 3.59 -16.18
C LEU A 55 0.04 4.50 -15.76
N ILE A 56 -0.40 4.44 -14.52
CA ILE A 56 -1.44 5.34 -13.99
C ILE A 56 -0.96 6.79 -14.07
N ALA A 57 0.27 7.05 -13.62
CA ALA A 57 0.82 8.40 -13.61
C ALA A 57 0.97 9.00 -15.01
N GLY A 58 1.25 8.18 -16.02
CA GLY A 58 1.44 8.62 -17.40
C GLY A 58 0.21 8.55 -18.28
N GLU A 59 -0.90 8.00 -17.82
CA GLU A 59 -2.10 7.79 -18.64
C GLU A 59 -3.02 9.01 -18.58
N LYS A 60 -3.43 9.49 -19.72
CA LYS A 60 -4.34 10.65 -19.86
C LYS A 60 -5.81 10.25 -20.02
N ASP A 61 -6.08 9.05 -20.54
CA ASP A 61 -7.44 8.54 -20.69
C ASP A 61 -7.96 8.04 -19.34
N ALA A 62 -9.05 8.63 -18.87
CA ALA A 62 -9.63 8.33 -17.55
C ALA A 62 -10.07 6.87 -17.41
N ALA A 63 -10.65 6.29 -18.46
CA ALA A 63 -11.12 4.89 -18.43
C ALA A 63 -9.94 3.91 -18.32
N LYS A 64 -8.87 4.18 -19.06
CA LYS A 64 -7.66 3.36 -19.05
C LYS A 64 -6.90 3.50 -17.73
N GLN A 65 -6.83 4.72 -17.19
CA GLN A 65 -6.26 4.99 -15.88
C GLN A 65 -6.98 4.20 -14.79
N LYS A 66 -8.31 4.16 -14.83
CA LYS A 66 -9.14 3.38 -13.91
C LYS A 66 -8.89 1.87 -14.07
N GLN A 67 -8.71 1.38 -15.29
CA GLN A 67 -8.37 -0.01 -15.56
C GLN A 67 -7.05 -0.38 -14.87
N TYR A 68 -6.01 0.42 -15.04
CA TYR A 68 -4.72 0.20 -14.39
C TYR A 68 -4.82 0.27 -12.87
N PHE A 69 -5.62 1.20 -12.35
CA PHE A 69 -5.88 1.28 -10.91
C PHE A 69 -6.52 -0.01 -10.38
N ASN A 70 -7.54 -0.52 -11.05
CA ASN A 70 -8.20 -1.77 -10.66
C ASN A 70 -7.24 -2.96 -10.72
N GLU A 71 -6.36 -2.99 -11.72
CA GLU A 71 -5.33 -4.02 -11.84
C GLU A 71 -4.30 -3.92 -10.70
N LEU A 72 -3.94 -2.69 -10.29
CA LEU A 72 -3.04 -2.47 -9.15
C LEU A 72 -3.64 -3.02 -7.86
N MET A 73 -4.93 -2.80 -7.62
CA MET A 73 -5.62 -3.38 -6.47
C MET A 73 -5.60 -4.92 -6.54
N LYS A 74 -5.82 -5.46 -7.73
CA LYS A 74 -5.77 -6.91 -7.97
C LYS A 74 -4.39 -7.51 -7.74
N VAL A 75 -3.31 -6.79 -8.02
CA VAL A 75 -1.94 -7.24 -7.73
C VAL A 75 -1.79 -7.54 -6.24
N HIS A 76 -2.23 -6.64 -5.37
CA HIS A 76 -2.16 -6.83 -3.94
C HIS A 76 -3.07 -7.97 -3.46
N ASP A 77 -4.28 -8.06 -3.97
CA ASP A 77 -5.23 -9.11 -3.61
C ASP A 77 -4.70 -10.49 -4.00
N GLN A 78 -4.15 -10.63 -5.19
CA GLN A 78 -3.59 -11.89 -5.66
C GLN A 78 -2.33 -12.29 -4.87
N ARG A 79 -1.50 -11.31 -4.50
CA ARG A 79 -0.34 -11.58 -3.64
C ARG A 79 -0.77 -12.15 -2.28
N ILE A 80 -1.84 -11.60 -1.70
CA ILE A 80 -2.40 -12.12 -0.45
C ILE A 80 -2.94 -13.54 -0.65
N GLN A 81 -3.64 -13.78 -1.76
CA GLN A 81 -4.18 -15.10 -2.09
C GLN A 81 -3.11 -16.20 -2.13
N TYR A 82 -1.94 -15.89 -2.69
CA TYR A 82 -0.84 -16.83 -2.85
C TYR A 82 0.31 -16.60 -1.86
N LEU A 83 0.05 -15.87 -0.77
CA LEU A 83 1.09 -15.43 0.15
C LEU A 83 1.93 -16.58 0.73
N ASP A 84 1.27 -17.66 1.17
CA ASP A 84 1.98 -18.78 1.77
C ASP A 84 2.93 -19.45 0.78
N ASP A 85 2.49 -19.65 -0.46
CA ASP A 85 3.33 -20.24 -1.51
C ASP A 85 4.49 -19.31 -1.89
N LEU A 86 4.22 -18.01 -1.99
CA LEU A 86 5.24 -17.02 -2.34
C LEU A 86 6.29 -16.87 -1.24
N ASN A 87 5.89 -16.93 0.02
CA ASN A 87 6.82 -16.85 1.14
C ASN A 87 7.79 -18.03 1.20
N LYS A 88 7.41 -19.18 0.66
CA LYS A 88 8.33 -20.35 0.55
C LYS A 88 9.50 -20.10 -0.41
N LEU A 89 9.39 -19.12 -1.30
CA LEU A 89 10.40 -18.79 -2.31
C LEU A 89 11.47 -17.82 -1.82
N VAL A 90 11.27 -17.21 -0.66
CA VAL A 90 12.13 -16.13 -0.15
C VAL A 90 12.57 -16.42 1.28
N LYS A 91 13.66 -15.78 1.72
CA LYS A 91 14.19 -15.95 3.07
C LYS A 91 13.39 -15.15 4.11
N ARG A 92 12.79 -14.04 3.71
CA ARG A 92 12.05 -13.14 4.59
C ARG A 92 10.60 -13.09 4.14
N ASP A 93 9.70 -13.53 5.01
CA ASP A 93 8.28 -13.55 4.73
C ASP A 93 7.71 -12.13 4.66
N ALA A 94 6.81 -11.92 3.70
CA ALA A 94 5.90 -10.79 3.74
C ALA A 94 4.71 -11.16 4.62
N THR A 95 4.10 -10.18 5.25
CA THR A 95 2.92 -10.39 6.09
C THR A 95 1.66 -9.87 5.38
N LYS A 96 0.53 -10.47 5.69
CA LYS A 96 -0.77 -10.02 5.14
C LYS A 96 -1.01 -8.55 5.46
N GLY A 97 -0.76 -8.12 6.69
CA GLY A 97 -0.96 -6.74 7.11
C GLY A 97 -0.08 -5.75 6.36
N SER A 98 1.16 -6.10 6.08
CA SER A 98 2.07 -5.29 5.29
C SER A 98 1.57 -5.12 3.85
N ILE A 99 1.03 -6.17 3.24
CA ILE A 99 0.48 -6.10 1.87
C ILE A 99 -0.82 -5.28 1.85
N ILE A 100 -1.70 -5.45 2.84
CA ILE A 100 -2.90 -4.63 2.97
C ILE A 100 -2.52 -3.15 3.11
N GLY A 101 -1.48 -2.85 3.89
CA GLY A 101 -0.96 -1.49 4.02
C GLY A 101 -0.49 -0.90 2.70
N MET A 102 0.20 -1.68 1.88
CA MET A 102 0.60 -1.26 0.52
C MET A 102 -0.60 -1.07 -0.40
N LYS A 103 -1.59 -1.95 -0.31
CA LYS A 103 -2.85 -1.80 -1.07
C LYS A 103 -3.56 -0.51 -0.68
N ALA A 104 -3.68 -0.24 0.61
CA ALA A 104 -4.29 0.97 1.12
C ALA A 104 -3.55 2.23 0.64
N HIS A 105 -2.22 2.21 0.71
CA HIS A 105 -1.36 3.28 0.20
C HIS A 105 -1.62 3.54 -1.28
N ASP A 106 -1.60 2.51 -2.10
CA ASP A 106 -1.86 2.63 -3.53
C ASP A 106 -3.28 3.10 -3.82
N TYR A 107 -4.27 2.60 -3.08
CA TYR A 107 -5.65 3.09 -3.18
C TYR A 107 -5.71 4.59 -2.91
N PHE A 108 -5.11 5.01 -1.81
CA PHE A 108 -5.15 6.39 -1.32
C PHE A 108 -4.41 7.37 -2.25
N THR A 109 -3.27 6.97 -2.80
CA THR A 109 -2.38 7.83 -3.57
C THR A 109 -2.58 7.76 -5.09
N MET A 110 -3.20 6.68 -5.60
CA MET A 110 -3.28 6.43 -7.04
C MET A 110 -4.69 6.54 -7.62
N GLY A 111 -5.65 7.06 -6.87
CA GLY A 111 -6.95 7.39 -7.43
C GLY A 111 -8.18 6.82 -6.72
N GLY A 112 -8.03 6.11 -5.62
CA GLY A 112 -9.16 5.67 -4.81
C GLY A 112 -9.90 6.85 -4.20
N GLN A 113 -11.22 6.85 -4.29
CA GLN A 113 -12.04 8.00 -3.90
C GLN A 113 -12.88 7.79 -2.66
N ASP A 114 -13.12 6.54 -2.28
CA ASP A 114 -13.92 6.22 -1.09
C ASP A 114 -13.03 6.21 0.16
N MET A 115 -13.12 7.25 0.97
CA MET A 115 -12.31 7.36 2.19
C MET A 115 -12.72 6.34 3.25
N ASN A 116 -13.93 5.82 3.23
CA ASN A 116 -14.31 4.72 4.11
C ASN A 116 -13.54 3.44 3.75
N GLU A 117 -13.39 3.16 2.47
CA GLU A 117 -12.64 2.00 1.99
C GLU A 117 -11.15 2.15 2.34
N ALA A 118 -10.56 3.31 2.08
CA ALA A 118 -9.18 3.60 2.46
C ALA A 118 -8.96 3.44 3.98
N TYR A 119 -9.82 4.06 4.77
CA TYR A 119 -9.79 3.98 6.23
C TYR A 119 -9.83 2.53 6.72
N ASN A 120 -10.76 1.73 6.20
CA ASN A 120 -10.92 0.34 6.63
C ASN A 120 -9.67 -0.50 6.31
N MET A 121 -9.08 -0.31 5.14
CA MET A 121 -7.85 -1.02 4.77
C MET A 121 -6.66 -0.61 5.65
N PHE A 122 -6.46 0.69 5.88
CA PHE A 122 -5.40 1.16 6.76
C PHE A 122 -5.57 0.63 8.18
N LYS A 123 -6.78 0.67 8.70
CA LYS A 123 -7.07 0.19 10.06
C LYS A 123 -6.77 -1.30 10.20
N GLU A 124 -7.22 -2.11 9.25
CA GLU A 124 -6.92 -3.55 9.23
C GLU A 124 -5.41 -3.81 9.20
N ALA A 125 -4.69 -3.10 8.34
CA ALA A 125 -3.23 -3.23 8.25
C ALA A 125 -2.55 -2.93 9.59
N ILE A 126 -2.95 -1.85 10.25
CA ILE A 126 -2.37 -1.44 11.54
C ILE A 126 -2.72 -2.44 12.65
N GLU A 127 -3.96 -2.93 12.68
CA GLU A 127 -4.38 -3.92 13.67
C GLU A 127 -3.60 -5.24 13.53
N LEU A 128 -3.24 -5.62 12.31
CA LEU A 128 -2.44 -6.82 12.05
C LEU A 128 -0.95 -6.62 12.36
N GLU A 129 -0.39 -5.47 12.01
CA GLU A 129 1.05 -5.20 12.12
C GLU A 129 1.46 -4.57 13.45
N LYS A 130 0.58 -3.79 14.08
CA LYS A 130 0.85 -3.10 15.34
C LYS A 130 2.14 -2.29 15.29
N GLU A 131 3.09 -2.52 16.20
CA GLU A 131 4.39 -1.82 16.22
C GLU A 131 5.25 -2.06 14.98
N ASN A 132 4.93 -3.06 14.19
CA ASN A 132 5.60 -3.32 12.91
C ASN A 132 4.93 -2.57 11.73
N SER A 133 3.94 -1.74 12.01
CA SER A 133 3.28 -0.94 10.98
C SER A 133 4.27 0.02 10.31
N ASP A 134 4.17 0.14 8.98
CA ASP A 134 4.97 1.08 8.22
C ASP A 134 4.57 2.52 8.56
N TYR A 135 5.54 3.42 8.63
CA TYR A 135 5.32 4.83 8.98
C TYR A 135 4.26 5.50 8.10
N PHE A 136 4.29 5.23 6.80
CA PHE A 136 3.35 5.85 5.85
C PHE A 136 1.92 5.33 6.05
N VAL A 137 1.76 4.08 6.48
CA VAL A 137 0.44 3.51 6.77
C VAL A 137 -0.20 4.21 7.97
N LEU A 138 0.56 4.44 9.03
CA LEU A 138 0.10 5.15 10.22
C LEU A 138 -0.31 6.59 9.88
N GLN A 139 0.51 7.29 9.11
CA GLN A 139 0.27 8.66 8.70
C GLN A 139 -0.95 8.78 7.78
N GLU A 140 -1.03 7.94 6.78
CA GLU A 140 -2.12 7.98 5.79
C GLU A 140 -3.45 7.52 6.37
N PHE A 141 -3.44 6.61 7.35
CA PHE A 141 -4.64 6.29 8.13
C PHE A 141 -5.26 7.55 8.75
N MET A 142 -4.43 8.36 9.40
CA MET A 142 -4.91 9.57 10.06
C MET A 142 -5.37 10.62 9.04
N ASP A 143 -4.70 10.72 7.90
CA ASP A 143 -5.13 11.59 6.80
C ASP A 143 -6.51 11.17 6.27
N ALA A 144 -6.72 9.89 6.02
CA ALA A 144 -8.01 9.35 5.58
C ALA A 144 -9.11 9.61 6.62
N ALA A 145 -8.81 9.41 7.90
CA ALA A 145 -9.74 9.69 9.00
C ALA A 145 -10.11 11.18 9.07
N ALA A 146 -9.13 12.08 8.88
CA ALA A 146 -9.37 13.53 8.85
C ALA A 146 -10.29 13.92 7.68
N ARG A 147 -10.12 13.31 6.53
CA ARG A 147 -11.00 13.55 5.37
C ARG A 147 -12.43 13.06 5.61
N LYS A 148 -12.57 11.91 6.27
CA LYS A 148 -13.90 11.41 6.69
C LYS A 148 -14.57 12.40 7.64
N MET A 149 -13.85 12.88 8.65
CA MET A 149 -14.41 13.82 9.62
C MET A 149 -14.82 15.14 8.95
N LYS A 150 -14.06 15.63 7.99
CA LYS A 150 -14.35 16.86 7.27
C LYS A 150 -15.69 16.79 6.52
N SER A 151 -16.06 15.61 6.02
CA SER A 151 -17.30 15.38 5.30
C SER A 151 -18.48 14.96 6.19
N ASP A 152 -18.22 14.59 7.45
CA ASP A 152 -19.25 14.11 8.38
C ASP A 152 -18.90 14.45 9.83
N GLU A 153 -19.55 15.47 10.37
CA GLU A 153 -19.32 15.91 11.77
C GLU A 153 -19.72 14.84 12.80
N ALA A 154 -20.65 13.95 12.48
CA ALA A 154 -21.02 12.86 13.36
C ALA A 154 -19.85 11.90 13.64
N TYR A 155 -18.83 11.95 12.80
CA TYR A 155 -17.61 11.14 12.93
C TYR A 155 -16.62 11.64 13.97
N LYS A 156 -16.87 12.83 14.56
CA LYS A 156 -15.95 13.53 15.47
C LYS A 156 -15.43 12.68 16.63
N GLU A 157 -16.32 11.96 17.31
CA GLU A 157 -15.93 11.13 18.45
C GLU A 157 -15.03 9.96 18.01
N GLN A 158 -15.38 9.32 16.91
CA GLN A 158 -14.57 8.24 16.34
C GLN A 158 -13.20 8.75 15.88
N PHE A 159 -13.15 9.96 15.34
CA PHE A 159 -11.89 10.59 14.93
C PHE A 159 -10.93 10.77 16.10
N ILE A 160 -11.45 11.15 17.26
CA ILE A 160 -10.65 11.25 18.50
C ILE A 160 -10.08 9.86 18.86
N GLN A 161 -10.90 8.82 18.77
CA GLN A 161 -10.46 7.44 19.04
C GLN A 161 -9.41 6.99 18.00
N ASP A 162 -9.58 7.34 16.74
CA ASP A 162 -8.62 7.05 15.67
C ASP A 162 -7.27 7.71 15.96
N TYR A 163 -7.28 8.95 16.43
CA TYR A 163 -6.06 9.64 16.82
C TYR A 163 -5.34 8.93 17.97
N LEU A 164 -6.06 8.57 19.02
CA LEU A 164 -5.48 7.85 20.16
C LEU A 164 -4.91 6.50 19.73
N PHE A 165 -5.60 5.80 18.86
CA PHE A 165 -5.16 4.53 18.30
C PHE A 165 -3.86 4.70 17.48
N ALA A 166 -3.87 5.59 16.50
CA ALA A 166 -2.72 5.81 15.62
C ALA A 166 -1.50 6.35 16.40
N SER A 167 -1.73 7.28 17.30
CA SER A 167 -0.70 7.88 18.15
C SER A 167 -0.07 6.82 19.07
N GLY A 168 -0.89 5.98 19.68
CA GLY A 168 -0.41 4.89 20.55
C GLY A 168 0.42 3.86 19.79
N VAL A 169 -0.01 3.46 18.58
CA VAL A 169 0.74 2.53 17.74
C VAL A 169 2.06 3.17 17.29
N ALA A 170 2.05 4.43 16.89
CA ALA A 170 3.26 5.16 16.49
C ALA A 170 4.28 5.24 17.64
N ASP A 171 3.82 5.49 18.86
CA ASP A 171 4.69 5.48 20.05
C ASP A 171 5.31 4.10 20.29
N GLY A 172 4.52 3.04 20.16
CA GLY A 172 5.00 1.67 20.27
C GLY A 172 6.02 1.31 19.19
N ALA A 173 5.76 1.73 17.97
CA ALA A 173 6.67 1.53 16.83
C ALA A 173 8.01 2.26 17.04
N LEU A 174 7.98 3.50 17.55
CA LEU A 174 9.17 4.28 17.89
C LEU A 174 10.02 3.59 18.97
N LYS A 175 9.40 3.06 19.99
CA LYS A 175 10.09 2.31 21.07
C LYS A 175 10.72 1.02 20.53
N ALA A 176 10.06 0.34 19.60
CA ALA A 176 10.53 -0.92 19.02
C ALA A 176 11.60 -0.72 17.95
N ALA A 177 11.66 0.45 17.31
CA ALA A 177 12.59 0.73 16.22
C ALA A 177 14.03 0.74 16.69
N THR A 178 14.90 0.05 15.95
CA THR A 178 16.34 -0.04 16.26
C THR A 178 17.19 0.75 15.25
N LYS A 179 16.71 0.87 14.01
CA LYS A 179 17.42 1.59 12.95
C LYS A 179 17.13 3.08 13.01
N GLU A 180 18.16 3.90 12.90
CA GLU A 180 18.03 5.37 12.97
C GLU A 180 17.09 5.93 11.89
N ASN A 181 17.14 5.39 10.68
CA ASN A 181 16.26 5.84 9.61
C ASN A 181 14.79 5.53 9.91
N ASP A 182 14.50 4.36 10.47
CA ASP A 182 13.13 4.00 10.85
C ASP A 182 12.61 4.92 11.96
N LYS A 183 13.44 5.20 12.96
CA LYS A 183 13.10 6.15 14.05
C LYS A 183 12.77 7.53 13.50
N LYS A 184 13.58 8.01 12.55
CA LYS A 184 13.38 9.31 11.92
C LYS A 184 12.06 9.38 11.15
N LEU A 185 11.77 8.37 10.34
CA LEU A 185 10.53 8.31 9.56
C LEU A 185 9.30 8.18 10.46
N LEU A 186 9.36 7.35 11.50
CA LEU A 186 8.28 7.20 12.47
C LEU A 186 8.02 8.47 13.27
N LYS A 187 9.07 9.23 13.60
CA LYS A 187 8.93 10.51 14.27
C LYS A 187 8.22 11.53 13.40
N VAL A 188 8.56 11.60 12.12
CA VAL A 188 7.87 12.46 11.14
C VAL A 188 6.40 12.04 11.01
N ALA A 189 6.14 10.74 10.92
CA ALA A 189 4.77 10.22 10.86
C ALA A 189 3.97 10.62 12.11
N LYS A 190 4.57 10.50 13.31
CA LYS A 190 3.93 10.91 14.56
C LYS A 190 3.60 12.40 14.56
N ASP A 191 4.53 13.24 14.13
CA ASP A 191 4.30 14.69 14.03
C ASP A 191 3.15 15.00 13.07
N ASN A 192 3.06 14.29 11.95
CA ASN A 192 1.98 14.45 10.99
C ASN A 192 0.63 13.97 11.54
N ILE A 193 0.61 12.87 12.29
CA ILE A 193 -0.59 12.38 12.98
C ILE A 193 -1.10 13.44 13.94
N ASP A 194 -0.21 14.03 14.75
CA ASP A 194 -0.54 15.12 15.68
C ASP A 194 -1.08 16.34 14.93
N ALA A 195 -0.45 16.69 13.79
CA ALA A 195 -0.87 17.84 12.99
C ALA A 195 -2.27 17.64 12.38
N PHE A 196 -2.61 16.46 11.89
CA PHE A 196 -3.95 16.16 11.40
C PHE A 196 -5.00 16.32 12.50
N PHE A 197 -4.69 15.89 13.71
CA PHE A 197 -5.58 16.03 14.85
C PHE A 197 -5.77 17.49 15.27
N ILE A 198 -4.66 18.22 15.42
CA ILE A 198 -4.68 19.65 15.82
C ILE A 198 -5.41 20.49 14.77
N ASN A 199 -5.11 20.29 13.49
CA ASN A 199 -5.68 21.06 12.40
C ASN A 199 -7.17 20.78 12.16
N SER A 200 -7.68 19.66 12.69
CA SER A 200 -9.09 19.32 12.57
C SER A 200 -10.00 20.24 13.37
N GLY A 201 -9.48 20.90 14.40
CA GLY A 201 -10.25 21.74 15.31
C GLY A 201 -11.13 20.98 16.30
N VAL A 202 -10.98 19.64 16.36
CA VAL A 202 -11.77 18.79 17.26
C VAL A 202 -11.40 19.00 18.72
N ALA A 203 -10.13 19.20 19.00
CA ALA A 203 -9.63 19.46 20.37
C ALA A 203 -9.32 20.95 20.53
N THR A 204 -10.07 21.63 21.38
CA THR A 204 -9.81 23.02 21.77
C THR A 204 -9.67 23.06 23.29
N CYS A 205 -8.87 24.00 23.78
CA CYS A 205 -8.69 24.22 25.22
C CYS A 205 -9.62 25.33 25.74
N ASP A 206 -10.58 25.74 24.93
CA ASP A 206 -11.52 26.82 25.28
C ASP A 206 -12.70 26.35 26.13
#